data_2b728d7e44451b166ba5fe3daaf5138b
#
_entry.id   2b728d7e44451b166ba5fe3daaf5138b
#
_cell.length_a   1.000
_cell.length_b   1.000
_cell.length_c   1.000
_cell.angle_alpha   90.00
_cell.angle_beta   90.00
_cell.angle_gamma   90.00
#
_symmetry.space_group_name_H-M   'P 1'
#
loop_
_entity.id
_entity.type
_entity.pdbx_description
1 polymer ?
#
loop_
_entity_poly.entity_id
_entity_poly.type
_entity_poly.pdbx_seq_one_letter_code
_entity_poly.pdbx_strand_id
1 'polypeptide(L)'
;MKPLYAIFTIIFGLSILFYPKEINSFTSGSPGGKTGSSGDNSLCNSCHYAGTGSNATITSNIPANGYVPGQTYTITANIQQSGISKFGFEVTAEENNGNKSGTFMITNNLETQLTNNNNAVTHTFNGTTGQSGNKNWSFDWTAPSTGANQPITFYGAFIAANGDAQNSGDVLHQFSLDVFEEIPTIVHKNNSELVDFKMINNSIIIQNPISNLLIYDISAKIY
;
A
#
# COMPACT_ATOMS: atom_id res chain seq x y z
N MET A 1 32.60 -11.95 54.26
CA MET A 1 31.47 -12.45 53.43
C MET A 1 30.56 -11.34 52.90
N LYS A 2 30.36 -10.22 53.60
CA LYS A 2 29.49 -9.10 53.17
C LYS A 2 29.84 -8.44 51.80
N PRO A 3 31.10 -8.22 51.39
CA PRO A 3 31.40 -7.56 50.11
C PRO A 3 31.06 -8.44 48.89
N LEU A 4 31.07 -9.76 49.02
CA LEU A 4 30.80 -10.67 47.91
C LEU A 4 29.32 -10.60 47.46
N TYR A 5 28.38 -10.49 48.39
CA TYR A 5 26.96 -10.33 48.11
C TYR A 5 26.65 -8.99 47.42
N ALA A 6 27.34 -7.92 47.80
CA ALA A 6 27.20 -6.60 47.19
C ALA A 6 27.64 -6.62 45.72
N ILE A 7 28.74 -7.31 45.42
CA ILE A 7 29.25 -7.47 44.04
C ILE A 7 28.24 -8.29 43.20
N PHE A 8 27.70 -9.40 43.76
CA PHE A 8 26.70 -10.22 43.06
C PHE A 8 25.43 -9.46 42.78
N THR A 9 24.90 -8.66 43.70
CA THR A 9 23.74 -7.85 43.49
C THR A 9 23.92 -6.75 42.45
N ILE A 10 25.12 -6.15 42.40
CA ILE A 10 25.46 -5.14 41.38
C ILE A 10 25.56 -5.80 40.00
N ILE A 11 26.22 -6.94 39.86
CA ILE A 11 26.36 -7.67 38.60
C ILE A 11 24.96 -8.16 38.11
N PHE A 12 24.15 -8.69 39.01
CA PHE A 12 22.80 -9.12 38.68
C PHE A 12 21.88 -7.95 38.26
N GLY A 13 21.98 -6.82 38.97
CA GLY A 13 21.24 -5.60 38.61
C GLY A 13 21.66 -5.03 37.25
N LEU A 14 22.98 -5.04 36.95
CA LEU A 14 23.51 -4.66 35.65
C LEU A 14 23.05 -5.61 34.54
N SER A 15 23.00 -6.93 34.79
CA SER A 15 22.55 -7.90 33.77
C SER A 15 21.10 -7.70 33.39
N ILE A 16 20.23 -7.24 34.32
CA ILE A 16 18.84 -6.90 34.01
C ILE A 16 18.74 -5.61 33.19
N LEU A 17 19.59 -4.61 33.48
CA LEU A 17 19.62 -3.34 32.74
C LEU A 17 20.15 -3.49 31.30
N PHE A 18 21.02 -4.45 31.06
CA PHE A 18 21.62 -4.75 29.75
C PHE A 18 20.98 -5.97 29.07
N TYR A 19 19.85 -6.48 29.57
CA TYR A 19 19.13 -7.54 28.89
C TYR A 19 18.64 -7.02 27.54
N PRO A 20 19.07 -7.58 26.41
CA PRO A 20 18.62 -7.10 25.12
C PRO A 20 17.11 -7.23 25.03
N LYS A 21 16.44 -6.13 24.73
CA LYS A 21 15.00 -6.15 24.48
C LYS A 21 14.78 -6.92 23.18
N GLU A 22 14.18 -8.08 23.26
CA GLU A 22 13.81 -8.85 22.08
C GLU A 22 12.85 -8.02 21.22
N ILE A 23 13.29 -7.64 20.03
CA ILE A 23 12.42 -7.02 19.04
C ILE A 23 11.92 -8.14 18.15
N ASN A 24 10.63 -8.48 18.29
CA ASN A 24 10.02 -9.55 17.55
C ASN A 24 9.92 -9.19 16.06
N SER A 25 10.47 -10.04 15.19
CA SER A 25 10.17 -10.07 13.78
C SER A 25 8.83 -10.79 13.57
N PHE A 26 7.92 -10.20 12.81
CA PHE A 26 6.59 -10.75 12.57
C PHE A 26 6.56 -11.55 11.26
N THR A 27 7.10 -12.77 11.30
CA THR A 27 7.12 -13.67 10.12
C THR A 27 5.74 -14.15 9.69
N SER A 28 4.74 -14.07 10.56
CA SER A 28 3.36 -14.46 10.27
C SER A 28 2.50 -13.31 9.72
N GLY A 29 3.08 -12.13 9.48
CA GLY A 29 2.40 -10.96 8.95
C GLY A 29 2.71 -9.70 9.73
N SER A 30 2.59 -8.55 9.09
CA SER A 30 2.72 -7.25 9.76
C SER A 30 1.64 -7.08 10.83
N PRO A 31 1.96 -6.46 11.97
CA PRO A 31 0.97 -6.18 13.02
C PRO A 31 -0.07 -5.13 12.59
N GLY A 32 0.10 -4.50 11.43
CA GLY A 32 -0.76 -3.47 10.89
C GLY A 32 -0.27 -2.04 11.19
N GLY A 33 -0.65 -1.11 10.30
CA GLY A 33 -0.31 0.30 10.42
C GLY A 33 1.17 0.58 10.17
N LYS A 34 1.81 -0.13 9.21
CA LYS A 34 3.25 -0.05 8.93
C LYS A 34 3.59 0.30 7.48
N THR A 35 2.67 0.89 6.74
CA THR A 35 2.89 1.23 5.33
C THR A 35 3.64 2.55 5.11
N GLY A 36 3.75 3.38 6.15
CA GLY A 36 4.32 4.73 6.01
C GLY A 36 3.34 5.74 5.41
N SER A 37 2.06 5.39 5.29
CA SER A 37 1.01 6.30 4.89
C SER A 37 0.72 7.36 5.96
N SER A 38 -0.02 8.41 5.59
CA SER A 38 -0.42 9.46 6.54
C SER A 38 -1.35 8.94 7.63
N GLY A 39 -2.19 7.95 7.34
CA GLY A 39 -3.09 7.34 8.32
C GLY A 39 -2.38 6.36 9.25
N ASP A 40 -1.33 5.71 8.80
CA ASP A 40 -0.55 4.76 9.62
C ASP A 40 0.49 5.45 10.50
N ASN A 41 1.08 6.56 10.06
CA ASN A 41 2.13 7.33 10.77
C ASN A 41 3.31 6.46 11.26
N SER A 42 3.50 5.28 10.69
CA SER A 42 4.50 4.30 11.08
C SER A 42 4.93 3.46 9.88
N LEU A 43 6.12 2.89 9.95
CA LEU A 43 6.74 2.18 8.85
C LEU A 43 7.39 0.88 9.36
N CYS A 44 7.65 -0.07 8.48
CA CYS A 44 8.31 -1.34 8.81
C CYS A 44 9.65 -1.17 9.54
N ASN A 45 10.37 -0.04 9.33
CA ASN A 45 11.60 0.27 10.05
C ASN A 45 11.41 0.54 11.56
N SER A 46 10.16 0.64 12.03
CA SER A 46 9.89 0.70 13.47
C SER A 46 10.25 -0.61 14.21
N CYS A 47 10.31 -1.72 13.46
CA CYS A 47 10.69 -3.04 13.95
C CYS A 47 11.95 -3.59 13.24
N HIS A 48 12.16 -3.25 11.97
CA HIS A 48 13.31 -3.69 11.18
C HIS A 48 14.35 -2.58 11.09
N TYR A 49 15.57 -2.83 11.57
CA TYR A 49 16.71 -1.92 11.35
C TYR A 49 17.26 -2.15 9.95
N ALA A 50 16.62 -1.51 8.97
CA ALA A 50 16.77 -1.82 7.56
C ALA A 50 17.52 -0.71 6.81
N GLY A 51 18.29 -1.11 5.81
CA GLY A 51 18.69 -0.23 4.72
C GLY A 51 17.46 0.14 3.86
N THR A 52 17.62 1.08 2.93
CA THR A 52 16.55 1.49 2.00
C THR A 52 16.83 1.01 0.60
N GLY A 53 15.77 0.53 -0.09
CA GLY A 53 15.77 0.13 -1.49
C GLY A 53 14.61 0.76 -2.25
N SER A 54 14.59 0.58 -3.57
CA SER A 54 13.57 1.18 -4.45
C SER A 54 12.94 0.18 -5.43
N ASN A 55 13.17 -1.13 -5.24
CA ASN A 55 12.72 -2.16 -6.18
C ASN A 55 11.40 -2.83 -5.73
N ALA A 56 10.45 -2.04 -5.28
CA ALA A 56 9.08 -2.50 -5.03
C ALA A 56 8.12 -1.78 -5.97
N THR A 57 7.01 -2.43 -6.30
CA THR A 57 5.94 -1.84 -7.12
C THR A 57 4.57 -2.32 -6.65
N ILE A 58 3.56 -1.49 -6.86
CA ILE A 58 2.14 -1.87 -6.76
C ILE A 58 1.53 -1.61 -8.14
N THR A 59 0.84 -2.60 -8.67
CA THR A 59 0.11 -2.50 -9.93
C THR A 59 -1.34 -2.91 -9.73
N SER A 60 -2.22 -2.50 -10.64
CA SER A 60 -3.63 -2.87 -10.62
C SER A 60 -4.15 -3.14 -12.02
N ASN A 61 -5.31 -3.81 -12.11
CA ASN A 61 -6.08 -3.91 -13.36
C ASN A 61 -7.13 -2.80 -13.49
N ILE A 62 -7.05 -1.75 -12.68
CA ILE A 62 -7.88 -0.54 -12.84
C ILE A 62 -7.59 0.07 -14.21
N PRO A 63 -8.61 0.33 -15.04
CA PRO A 63 -8.40 0.96 -16.34
C PRO A 63 -7.73 2.34 -16.24
N ALA A 64 -7.09 2.77 -17.32
CA ALA A 64 -6.39 4.06 -17.35
C ALA A 64 -7.33 5.28 -17.19
N ASN A 65 -8.63 5.11 -17.46
CA ASN A 65 -9.66 6.13 -17.23
C ASN A 65 -10.17 6.19 -15.79
N GLY A 66 -9.74 5.26 -14.92
CA GLY A 66 -10.05 5.26 -13.50
C GLY A 66 -10.88 4.07 -13.03
N TYR A 67 -11.11 4.02 -11.72
CA TYR A 67 -11.95 3.01 -11.10
C TYR A 67 -13.43 3.45 -11.09
N VAL A 68 -14.33 2.48 -11.20
CA VAL A 68 -15.77 2.69 -11.03
C VAL A 68 -16.14 2.42 -9.57
N PRO A 69 -16.89 3.32 -8.88
CA PRO A 69 -17.34 3.11 -7.51
C PRO A 69 -18.06 1.76 -7.33
N GLY A 70 -17.69 1.05 -6.26
CA GLY A 70 -18.25 -0.27 -5.93
C GLY A 70 -17.71 -1.43 -6.76
N GLN A 71 -16.88 -1.20 -7.78
CA GLN A 71 -16.25 -2.25 -8.57
C GLN A 71 -15.04 -2.84 -7.83
N THR A 72 -14.76 -4.11 -8.13
CA THR A 72 -13.61 -4.84 -7.56
C THR A 72 -12.50 -4.96 -8.57
N TYR A 73 -11.28 -4.73 -8.12
CA TYR A 73 -10.05 -4.74 -8.92
C TYR A 73 -8.99 -5.59 -8.25
N THR A 74 -8.14 -6.23 -9.05
CA THR A 74 -6.99 -6.97 -8.55
C THR A 74 -5.79 -6.04 -8.38
N ILE A 75 -5.21 -6.05 -7.19
CA ILE A 75 -3.99 -5.34 -6.84
C ILE A 75 -2.86 -6.35 -6.72
N THR A 76 -1.71 -6.04 -7.30
CA THR A 76 -0.51 -6.86 -7.21
C THR A 76 0.62 -6.06 -6.60
N ALA A 77 1.14 -6.54 -5.48
CA ALA A 77 2.32 -6.02 -4.81
C ALA A 77 3.54 -6.85 -5.19
N ASN A 78 4.63 -6.22 -5.60
CA ASN A 78 5.86 -6.88 -6.01
C ASN A 78 7.07 -6.27 -5.31
N ILE A 79 8.05 -7.10 -4.99
CA ILE A 79 9.37 -6.70 -4.52
C ILE A 79 10.46 -7.52 -5.20
N GLN A 80 11.60 -6.87 -5.50
CA GLN A 80 12.78 -7.50 -6.03
C GLN A 80 14.01 -7.13 -5.19
N GLN A 81 14.77 -8.12 -4.77
CA GLN A 81 16.06 -7.92 -4.09
C GLN A 81 16.96 -9.12 -4.38
N SER A 82 18.04 -8.90 -5.12
CA SER A 82 18.97 -9.96 -5.46
C SER A 82 19.58 -10.62 -4.21
N GLY A 83 19.68 -11.94 -4.24
CA GLY A 83 20.26 -12.72 -3.14
C GLY A 83 19.33 -12.97 -1.95
N ILE A 84 18.13 -12.41 -1.96
CA ILE A 84 17.13 -12.57 -0.90
C ILE A 84 16.08 -13.62 -1.30
N SER A 85 15.65 -14.41 -0.32
CA SER A 85 14.59 -15.42 -0.48
C SER A 85 13.41 -15.23 0.48
N LYS A 86 13.51 -14.27 1.42
CA LYS A 86 12.45 -13.98 2.40
C LYS A 86 11.98 -12.55 2.28
N PHE A 87 10.67 -12.39 2.15
CA PHE A 87 10.04 -11.12 1.90
C PHE A 87 8.79 -10.94 2.76
N GLY A 88 8.51 -9.71 3.13
CA GLY A 88 7.27 -9.33 3.79
C GLY A 88 6.72 -8.05 3.20
N PHE A 89 5.43 -7.78 3.38
CA PHE A 89 4.80 -6.55 2.93
C PHE A 89 3.58 -6.17 3.77
N GLU A 90 3.22 -4.93 3.69
CA GLU A 90 1.90 -4.42 4.06
C GLU A 90 1.47 -3.38 3.03
N VAL A 91 0.21 -3.45 2.59
CA VAL A 91 -0.41 -2.48 1.66
C VAL A 91 -1.74 -2.02 2.24
N THR A 92 -1.96 -0.70 2.24
CA THR A 92 -3.22 -0.04 2.58
C THR A 92 -3.67 0.88 1.44
N ALA A 93 -4.93 1.29 1.44
CA ALA A 93 -5.49 2.28 0.51
C ALA A 93 -6.08 3.43 1.31
N GLU A 94 -5.72 4.68 0.97
CA GLU A 94 -6.12 5.87 1.71
C GLU A 94 -6.50 7.02 0.78
N GLU A 95 -7.40 7.85 1.27
CA GLU A 95 -7.63 9.20 0.76
C GLU A 95 -6.52 10.14 1.26
N ASN A 96 -6.42 11.34 0.65
CA ASN A 96 -5.40 12.34 1.02
C ASN A 96 -5.45 12.80 2.49
N ASN A 97 -6.59 12.62 3.16
CA ASN A 97 -6.78 12.94 4.58
C ASN A 97 -6.31 11.81 5.53
N GLY A 98 -5.80 10.69 4.98
CA GLY A 98 -5.36 9.52 5.73
C GLY A 98 -6.48 8.55 6.12
N ASN A 99 -7.72 8.79 5.70
CA ASN A 99 -8.81 7.85 5.91
C ASN A 99 -8.64 6.63 5.00
N LYS A 100 -8.88 5.45 5.56
CA LYS A 100 -8.86 4.20 4.79
C LYS A 100 -10.02 4.20 3.80
N SER A 101 -9.77 3.70 2.59
CA SER A 101 -10.74 3.78 1.48
C SER A 101 -10.85 2.46 0.72
N GLY A 102 -12.09 2.06 0.43
CA GLY A 102 -12.41 0.78 -0.17
C GLY A 102 -12.30 -0.40 0.80
N THR A 103 -12.41 -1.62 0.26
CA THR A 103 -12.41 -2.86 1.06
C THR A 103 -11.52 -3.91 0.40
N PHE A 104 -10.59 -4.47 1.17
CA PHE A 104 -9.73 -5.55 0.70
C PHE A 104 -10.38 -6.93 0.84
N MET A 105 -10.12 -7.81 -0.12
CA MET A 105 -10.50 -9.22 -0.11
C MET A 105 -9.29 -10.09 -0.42
N ILE A 106 -9.10 -11.14 0.38
CA ILE A 106 -8.01 -12.09 0.19
C ILE A 106 -8.41 -13.12 -0.85
N THR A 107 -7.62 -13.26 -1.91
CA THR A 107 -7.80 -14.24 -2.98
C THR A 107 -6.95 -15.50 -2.80
N ASN A 108 -5.85 -15.39 -2.02
CA ASN A 108 -4.97 -16.51 -1.67
C ASN A 108 -4.62 -16.45 -0.18
N ASN A 109 -5.39 -17.15 0.64
CA ASN A 109 -5.22 -17.16 2.11
C ASN A 109 -3.99 -17.98 2.58
N LEU A 110 -3.32 -18.69 1.69
CA LEU A 110 -2.04 -19.34 2.01
C LEU A 110 -0.90 -18.31 2.04
N GLU A 111 -0.97 -17.26 1.25
CA GLU A 111 0.12 -16.28 1.12
C GLU A 111 -0.20 -14.89 1.68
N THR A 112 -1.48 -14.52 1.75
CA THR A 112 -1.92 -13.20 2.19
C THR A 112 -3.01 -13.28 3.24
N GLN A 113 -3.12 -12.25 4.06
CA GLN A 113 -4.15 -12.07 5.08
C GLN A 113 -4.46 -10.59 5.31
N LEU A 114 -5.62 -10.32 5.89
CA LEU A 114 -5.98 -8.97 6.33
C LEU A 114 -5.27 -8.63 7.64
N THR A 115 -4.94 -7.36 7.82
CA THR A 115 -4.39 -6.79 9.04
C THR A 115 -4.96 -5.38 9.27
N ASN A 116 -4.54 -4.68 10.35
CA ASN A 116 -4.97 -3.32 10.65
C ASN A 116 -6.50 -3.15 10.63
N ASN A 117 -7.21 -4.02 11.38
CA ASN A 117 -8.68 -4.06 11.40
C ASN A 117 -9.32 -4.21 10.00
N ASN A 118 -8.72 -5.05 9.15
CA ASN A 118 -9.09 -5.30 7.74
C ASN A 118 -8.85 -4.11 6.79
N ASN A 119 -8.11 -3.09 7.21
CA ASN A 119 -7.79 -1.93 6.39
C ASN A 119 -6.47 -2.07 5.62
N ALA A 120 -5.79 -3.19 5.77
CA ALA A 120 -4.55 -3.49 5.06
C ALA A 120 -4.43 -4.99 4.77
N VAL A 121 -3.59 -5.30 3.76
CA VAL A 121 -3.20 -6.67 3.41
C VAL A 121 -1.72 -6.86 3.73
N THR A 122 -1.40 -8.02 4.30
CA THR A 122 -0.03 -8.44 4.58
C THR A 122 0.18 -9.90 4.19
N HIS A 123 1.43 -10.35 4.24
CA HIS A 123 1.78 -11.75 4.03
C HIS A 123 1.35 -12.64 5.20
N THR A 124 1.22 -13.94 4.93
CA THR A 124 1.23 -15.00 5.95
C THR A 124 2.64 -15.54 6.11
N PHE A 125 2.86 -16.46 7.04
CA PHE A 125 4.13 -17.18 7.15
C PHE A 125 4.53 -17.86 5.83
N ASN A 126 3.58 -18.54 5.15
CA ASN A 126 3.83 -19.19 3.87
C ASN A 126 4.09 -18.19 2.74
N GLY A 127 3.51 -17.00 2.83
CA GLY A 127 3.66 -15.91 1.87
C GLY A 127 5.03 -15.23 1.87
N THR A 128 5.95 -15.59 2.78
CA THR A 128 7.26 -14.93 2.86
C THR A 128 8.28 -15.42 1.84
N THR A 129 8.10 -16.63 1.28
CA THR A 129 9.12 -17.25 0.43
C THR A 129 9.03 -16.72 -1.00
N GLY A 130 10.10 -16.10 -1.49
CA GLY A 130 10.28 -15.69 -2.87
C GLY A 130 11.18 -16.63 -3.66
N GLN A 131 11.26 -16.41 -4.98
CA GLN A 131 12.11 -17.16 -5.89
C GLN A 131 13.02 -16.19 -6.67
N SER A 132 14.29 -16.55 -6.78
CA SER A 132 15.28 -15.78 -7.55
C SER A 132 15.34 -14.29 -7.19
N GLY A 133 15.16 -13.96 -5.92
CA GLY A 133 15.17 -12.58 -5.44
C GLY A 133 13.89 -11.78 -5.76
N ASN A 134 12.79 -12.48 -6.03
CA ASN A 134 11.51 -11.85 -6.37
C ASN A 134 10.36 -12.46 -5.58
N LYS A 135 9.36 -11.63 -5.22
CA LYS A 135 8.09 -12.09 -4.65
C LYS A 135 6.95 -11.18 -5.11
N ASN A 136 5.84 -11.84 -5.48
CA ASN A 136 4.55 -11.19 -5.78
C ASN A 136 3.48 -11.67 -4.80
N TRP A 137 2.54 -10.77 -4.49
CA TRP A 137 1.30 -11.08 -3.81
C TRP A 137 0.16 -10.39 -4.55
N SER A 138 -0.97 -11.09 -4.70
CA SER A 138 -2.17 -10.53 -5.32
C SER A 138 -3.35 -10.67 -4.37
N PHE A 139 -4.21 -9.67 -4.39
CA PHE A 139 -5.43 -9.59 -3.61
C PHE A 139 -6.40 -8.65 -4.32
N ASP A 140 -7.67 -8.70 -3.95
CA ASP A 140 -8.68 -7.83 -4.54
C ASP A 140 -8.97 -6.61 -3.64
N TRP A 141 -9.36 -5.53 -4.28
CA TRP A 141 -9.82 -4.31 -3.64
C TRP A 141 -11.11 -3.84 -4.30
N THR A 142 -12.16 -3.66 -3.49
CA THR A 142 -13.42 -3.06 -3.94
C THR A 142 -13.38 -1.57 -3.67
N ALA A 143 -13.55 -0.77 -4.71
CA ALA A 143 -13.59 0.68 -4.60
C ALA A 143 -14.77 1.13 -3.71
N PRO A 144 -14.66 2.28 -3.02
CA PRO A 144 -15.76 2.81 -2.23
C PRO A 144 -17.00 3.02 -3.10
N SER A 145 -18.20 2.86 -2.51
CA SER A 145 -19.47 2.99 -3.23
C SER A 145 -19.84 4.42 -3.58
N THR A 146 -19.26 5.39 -2.89
CA THR A 146 -19.35 6.82 -3.20
C THR A 146 -18.00 7.28 -3.68
N GLY A 147 -17.98 8.02 -4.79
CA GLY A 147 -16.74 8.50 -5.38
C GLY A 147 -15.92 9.36 -4.41
N ALA A 148 -14.63 9.15 -4.40
CA ALA A 148 -13.72 10.07 -3.75
C ALA A 148 -13.43 11.21 -4.74
N ASN A 149 -13.72 12.46 -4.37
CA ASN A 149 -13.38 13.63 -5.19
C ASN A 149 -11.86 13.89 -5.28
N GLN A 150 -11.05 12.93 -4.90
CA GLN A 150 -9.58 12.98 -4.86
C GLN A 150 -9.03 11.56 -5.10
N PRO A 151 -7.73 11.46 -5.46
CA PRO A 151 -7.11 10.16 -5.66
C PRO A 151 -7.17 9.31 -4.37
N ILE A 152 -7.33 8.01 -4.58
CA ILE A 152 -7.04 7.01 -3.55
C ILE A 152 -5.62 6.52 -3.81
N THR A 153 -4.79 6.56 -2.78
CA THR A 153 -3.40 6.11 -2.87
C THR A 153 -3.25 4.76 -2.17
N PHE A 154 -2.75 3.78 -2.90
CA PHE A 154 -2.24 2.55 -2.31
C PHE A 154 -0.82 2.78 -1.80
N TYR A 155 -0.61 2.66 -0.50
CA TYR A 155 0.71 2.73 0.13
C TYR A 155 1.21 1.34 0.45
N GLY A 156 2.43 1.03 0.03
CA GLY A 156 3.06 -0.25 0.30
C GLY A 156 4.42 -0.09 0.96
N ALA A 157 4.65 -0.85 2.01
CA ALA A 157 5.95 -1.06 2.61
C ALA A 157 6.33 -2.53 2.51
N PHE A 158 7.57 -2.79 2.12
CA PHE A 158 8.09 -4.10 1.79
C PHE A 158 9.41 -4.33 2.49
N ILE A 159 9.63 -5.54 2.99
CA ILE A 159 10.89 -5.96 3.58
C ILE A 159 11.50 -7.08 2.75
N ALA A 160 12.75 -6.91 2.36
CA ALA A 160 13.62 -7.97 1.88
C ALA A 160 14.51 -8.40 3.04
N ALA A 161 14.18 -9.53 3.68
CA ALA A 161 14.81 -10.00 4.89
C ALA A 161 16.07 -10.85 4.57
N ASN A 162 17.18 -10.58 5.27
CA ASN A 162 18.43 -11.30 5.07
C ASN A 162 18.39 -12.78 5.53
N GLY A 163 17.34 -13.17 6.28
CA GLY A 163 17.10 -14.57 6.66
C GLY A 163 17.87 -15.06 7.88
N ASP A 164 18.51 -14.17 8.64
CA ASP A 164 19.27 -14.51 9.85
C ASP A 164 18.40 -14.61 11.11
N ALA A 165 17.08 -14.47 10.96
CA ALA A 165 16.08 -14.43 12.02
C ALA A 165 16.25 -13.24 13.01
N GLN A 166 17.04 -12.24 12.64
CA GLN A 166 17.16 -10.98 13.35
C GLN A 166 16.34 -9.91 12.62
N ASN A 167 16.22 -8.76 13.23
CA ASN A 167 15.53 -7.60 12.65
C ASN A 167 16.48 -6.56 12.05
N SER A 168 17.76 -6.87 11.95
CA SER A 168 18.82 -6.02 11.41
C SER A 168 19.37 -6.58 10.10
N GLY A 169 19.87 -5.69 9.24
CA GLY A 169 20.45 -6.08 7.95
C GLY A 169 19.42 -6.33 6.84
N ASP A 170 18.16 -6.09 7.11
CA ASP A 170 17.07 -6.13 6.14
C ASP A 170 17.10 -4.92 5.20
N VAL A 171 16.35 -4.96 4.11
CA VAL A 171 16.17 -3.82 3.20
C VAL A 171 14.70 -3.46 3.11
N LEU A 172 14.38 -2.21 3.43
CA LEU A 172 13.04 -1.65 3.31
C LEU A 172 12.86 -1.01 1.94
N HIS A 173 11.76 -1.36 1.29
CA HIS A 173 11.29 -0.70 0.06
C HIS A 173 9.93 -0.10 0.31
N GLN A 174 9.64 1.02 -0.36
CA GLN A 174 8.33 1.67 -0.34
C GLN A 174 7.87 1.95 -1.76
N PHE A 175 6.56 1.90 -1.96
CA PHE A 175 5.94 2.29 -3.20
C PHE A 175 4.53 2.83 -2.94
N SER A 176 4.10 3.80 -3.77
CA SER A 176 2.72 4.27 -3.77
C SER A 176 2.16 4.28 -5.18
N LEU A 177 0.86 3.99 -5.30
CA LEU A 177 0.10 4.01 -6.54
C LEU A 177 -1.16 4.85 -6.33
N ASP A 178 -1.28 5.95 -7.06
CA ASP A 178 -2.50 6.75 -7.09
C ASP A 178 -3.48 6.19 -8.12
N VAL A 179 -4.74 6.07 -7.74
CA VAL A 179 -5.84 5.69 -8.61
C VAL A 179 -6.95 6.74 -8.49
N PHE A 180 -7.56 7.06 -9.62
CA PHE A 180 -8.60 8.08 -9.72
C PHE A 180 -9.93 7.42 -10.03
N GLU A 181 -11.03 8.05 -9.63
CA GLU A 181 -12.35 7.65 -10.06
C GLU A 181 -12.53 7.93 -11.56
N GLU A 182 -13.19 7.01 -12.25
CA GLU A 182 -13.60 7.24 -13.62
C GLU A 182 -14.61 8.39 -13.68
N ILE A 183 -14.28 9.42 -14.42
CA ILE A 183 -15.22 10.52 -14.67
C ILE A 183 -16.20 10.05 -15.75
N PRO A 184 -17.51 9.84 -15.43
CA PRO A 184 -18.46 9.40 -16.42
C PRO A 184 -18.56 10.46 -17.51
N THR A 185 -18.27 10.06 -18.74
CA THR A 185 -18.43 10.93 -19.90
C THR A 185 -19.91 10.99 -20.25
N ILE A 186 -20.62 12.01 -19.76
CA ILE A 186 -22.01 12.25 -20.18
C ILE A 186 -21.98 12.95 -21.53
N VAL A 187 -22.27 12.20 -22.58
CA VAL A 187 -22.53 12.79 -23.90
C VAL A 187 -23.99 13.28 -23.94
N HIS A 188 -24.21 14.55 -23.72
CA HIS A 188 -25.52 15.18 -24.00
C HIS A 188 -25.69 15.28 -25.51
N LYS A 189 -26.53 14.42 -26.09
CA LYS A 189 -26.93 14.51 -27.50
C LYS A 189 -28.00 15.60 -27.63
N ASN A 190 -27.58 16.84 -27.84
CA ASN A 190 -28.48 17.83 -28.41
C ASN A 190 -28.59 17.59 -29.92
N ASN A 191 -29.81 17.64 -30.47
CA ASN A 191 -30.24 17.15 -31.80
C ASN A 191 -29.57 17.85 -33.01
N SER A 192 -28.42 18.48 -32.92
CA SER A 192 -27.84 19.19 -34.05
C SER A 192 -26.37 18.93 -34.37
N GLU A 193 -25.49 18.50 -33.43
CA GLU A 193 -24.14 18.07 -33.79
C GLU A 193 -23.53 17.15 -32.70
N LEU A 194 -22.92 16.05 -33.16
CA LEU A 194 -22.13 15.15 -32.30
C LEU A 194 -20.78 15.79 -32.05
N VAL A 195 -20.52 16.21 -30.83
CA VAL A 195 -19.18 16.61 -30.42
C VAL A 195 -18.44 15.34 -29.96
N ASP A 196 -17.48 14.92 -30.72
CA ASP A 196 -16.60 13.81 -30.33
C ASP A 196 -15.45 14.36 -29.48
N PHE A 197 -15.38 13.90 -28.23
CA PHE A 197 -14.30 14.30 -27.33
C PHE A 197 -13.71 13.09 -26.61
N LYS A 198 -12.45 13.18 -26.27
CA LYS A 198 -11.71 12.17 -25.54
C LYS A 198 -11.01 12.80 -24.34
N MET A 199 -11.11 12.14 -23.18
CA MET A 199 -10.32 12.51 -22.00
C MET A 199 -8.98 11.80 -22.05
N ILE A 200 -7.88 12.56 -21.98
CA ILE A 200 -6.52 12.03 -21.87
C ILE A 200 -5.79 12.86 -20.83
N ASN A 201 -5.27 12.23 -19.79
CA ASN A 201 -4.45 12.87 -18.76
C ASN A 201 -5.07 14.15 -18.18
N ASN A 202 -6.32 14.11 -17.74
CA ASN A 202 -7.09 15.27 -17.24
C ASN A 202 -7.33 16.40 -18.26
N SER A 203 -7.13 16.15 -19.54
CA SER A 203 -7.39 17.11 -20.61
C SER A 203 -8.52 16.63 -21.51
N ILE A 204 -9.43 17.54 -21.86
CA ILE A 204 -10.48 17.27 -22.85
C ILE A 204 -9.92 17.57 -24.23
N ILE A 205 -9.87 16.56 -25.09
CA ILE A 205 -9.48 16.71 -26.49
C ILE A 205 -10.75 16.65 -27.34
N ILE A 206 -11.06 17.73 -28.04
CA ILE A 206 -12.19 17.83 -28.95
C ILE A 206 -11.66 17.56 -30.34
N GLN A 207 -12.23 16.54 -31.02
CA GLN A 207 -11.75 16.11 -32.34
C GLN A 207 -12.38 16.89 -33.49
N ASN A 208 -13.55 17.51 -33.29
CA ASN A 208 -14.23 18.32 -34.29
C ASN A 208 -14.26 19.79 -33.88
N PRO A 209 -14.03 20.74 -34.81
CA PRO A 209 -14.14 22.16 -34.49
C PRO A 209 -15.57 22.52 -34.13
N ILE A 210 -15.72 23.14 -32.96
CA ILE A 210 -17.00 23.64 -32.45
C ILE A 210 -16.96 25.16 -32.29
N SER A 211 -18.04 25.82 -32.60
CA SER A 211 -18.14 27.29 -32.50
C SER A 211 -18.36 27.78 -31.05
N ASN A 212 -19.04 26.97 -30.21
CA ASN A 212 -19.29 27.28 -28.81
C ASN A 212 -19.24 26.00 -27.98
N LEU A 213 -18.42 25.98 -26.91
CA LEU A 213 -18.35 24.91 -25.93
C LEU A 213 -18.77 25.47 -24.57
N LEU A 214 -19.79 24.90 -23.95
CA LEU A 214 -20.15 25.15 -22.57
C LEU A 214 -19.84 23.90 -21.76
N ILE A 215 -18.99 24.06 -20.75
CA ILE A 215 -18.61 22.98 -19.84
C ILE A 215 -19.31 23.25 -18.50
N TYR A 216 -20.04 22.25 -18.04
CA TYR A 216 -20.70 22.25 -16.73
C TYR A 216 -20.10 21.16 -15.86
N ASP A 217 -19.95 21.43 -14.57
CA ASP A 217 -19.76 20.35 -13.60
C ASP A 217 -21.10 19.64 -13.29
N ILE A 218 -21.05 18.60 -12.45
CA ILE A 218 -22.25 17.84 -12.04
C ILE A 218 -23.23 18.70 -11.23
N SER A 219 -22.84 19.87 -10.76
CA SER A 219 -23.69 20.86 -10.06
C SER A 219 -24.26 21.93 -11.02
N ALA A 220 -24.06 21.76 -12.33
CA ALA A 220 -24.49 22.68 -13.39
C ALA A 220 -23.89 24.08 -13.29
N LYS A 221 -22.71 24.25 -12.70
CA LYS A 221 -21.96 25.50 -12.74
C LYS A 221 -21.22 25.64 -14.07
N ILE A 222 -21.34 26.84 -14.67
CA ILE A 222 -20.61 27.21 -15.89
C ILE A 222 -19.22 27.70 -15.46
N TYR A 223 -18.18 27.24 -16.14
CA TYR A 223 -16.80 27.71 -16.01
C TYR A 223 -16.34 28.43 -17.25
#